data_3a87ae43ce086e4e4f660054a4ca3411
#
_entry.id   3a87ae43ce086e4e4f660054a4ca3411
#
_cell.length_a   1.000
_cell.length_b   1.000
_cell.length_c   1.000
_cell.angle_alpha   90.00
_cell.angle_beta   90.00
_cell.angle_gamma   90.00
#
_symmetry.space_group_name_H-M   'P 1'
#
loop_
_entity.id
_entity.type
_entity.pdbx_description
1 polymer ?
#
loop_
_entity_poly.entity_id
_entity_poly.type
_entity_poly.pdbx_seq_one_letter_code
_entity_poly.pdbx_strand_id
1 'polypeptide(L)'
;TLRTECALEAIRAIAKEVPDAIVGAGTVTNVEQLKAVTEAGAQFAISPGLTESLLKAATEDGTIPLIPGISTVSELMLGMQYGLKEFKFFPAEANGGVKALQAIAGPFGHIRFCPTGGISPANYRDYLALNSVLCIGGSWLVPADALEAGDYDRITTLAREAVEGAK
;
A
#
# COMPACT_ATOMS: atom_id res chain seq x y z
N THR A 1 -6.42 -2.79 7.14
CA THR A 1 -7.06 -1.72 6.34
C THR A 1 -8.27 -1.15 7.05
N LEU A 2 -8.47 0.18 7.02
CA LEU A 2 -9.57 0.86 7.72
C LEU A 2 -10.91 0.75 6.97
N ARG A 3 -11.32 -0.47 6.62
CA ARG A 3 -12.58 -0.78 5.93
C ARG A 3 -13.59 -1.58 6.77
N THR A 4 -13.21 -1.89 8.02
CA THR A 4 -14.03 -2.62 8.99
C THR A 4 -13.95 -1.91 10.34
N GLU A 5 -14.96 -2.08 11.20
CA GLU A 5 -15.00 -1.49 12.54
C GLU A 5 -13.86 -2.01 13.45
N CYS A 6 -13.49 -3.28 13.29
CA CYS A 6 -12.41 -3.90 14.07
C CYS A 6 -10.99 -3.57 13.59
N ALA A 7 -10.81 -2.72 12.57
CA ALA A 7 -9.51 -2.52 11.94
C ALA A 7 -8.43 -2.00 12.91
N LEU A 8 -8.75 -1.03 13.77
CA LEU A 8 -7.81 -0.49 14.76
C LEU A 8 -7.44 -1.51 15.83
N GLU A 9 -8.40 -2.32 16.26
CA GLU A 9 -8.14 -3.41 17.22
C GLU A 9 -7.24 -4.47 16.62
N ALA A 10 -7.48 -4.84 15.36
CA ALA A 10 -6.62 -5.78 14.63
C ALA A 10 -5.19 -5.27 14.50
N ILE A 11 -4.99 -3.97 14.20
CA ILE A 11 -3.66 -3.37 14.15
C ILE A 11 -2.97 -3.47 15.51
N ARG A 12 -3.66 -3.12 16.61
CA ARG A 12 -3.11 -3.21 17.99
C ARG A 12 -2.74 -4.65 18.35
N ALA A 13 -3.62 -5.61 18.04
CA ALA A 13 -3.38 -7.01 18.32
C ALA A 13 -2.12 -7.52 17.58
N ILE A 14 -2.01 -7.26 16.28
CA ILE A 14 -0.86 -7.69 15.49
C ILE A 14 0.42 -7.03 16.00
N ALA A 15 0.41 -5.72 16.25
CA ALA A 15 1.59 -5.00 16.76
C ALA A 15 2.07 -5.53 18.12
N LYS A 16 1.14 -6.00 18.96
CA LYS A 16 1.45 -6.54 20.29
C LYS A 16 1.87 -8.01 20.25
N GLU A 17 1.16 -8.83 19.47
CA GLU A 17 1.26 -10.29 19.52
C GLU A 17 2.27 -10.84 18.51
N VAL A 18 2.63 -10.06 17.48
CA VAL A 18 3.60 -10.43 16.46
C VAL A 18 4.67 -9.33 16.36
N PRO A 19 5.55 -9.20 17.36
CA PRO A 19 6.49 -8.07 17.48
C PRO A 19 7.51 -7.98 16.32
N ASP A 20 7.76 -9.07 15.63
CA ASP A 20 8.66 -9.10 14.47
C ASP A 20 7.99 -8.66 13.15
N ALA A 21 6.66 -8.45 13.15
CA ALA A 21 5.94 -7.98 11.98
C ALA A 21 6.03 -6.46 11.85
N ILE A 22 6.34 -5.97 10.64
CA ILE A 22 6.23 -4.56 10.29
C ILE A 22 4.76 -4.27 9.94
N VAL A 23 4.02 -3.71 10.89
CA VAL A 23 2.56 -3.51 10.75
C VAL A 23 2.26 -2.23 10.01
N GLY A 24 1.61 -2.32 8.86
CA GLY A 24 1.11 -1.19 8.11
C GLY A 24 -0.40 -1.02 8.16
N ALA A 25 -0.89 0.20 8.09
CA ALA A 25 -2.30 0.53 8.03
C ALA A 25 -2.71 0.98 6.62
N GLY A 26 -3.62 0.27 5.97
CA GLY A 26 -4.17 0.65 4.66
C GLY A 26 -5.49 1.40 4.75
N THR A 27 -5.83 2.13 3.68
CA THR A 27 -7.07 2.90 3.55
C THR A 27 -7.19 4.03 4.58
N VAL A 28 -6.07 4.68 4.86
CA VAL A 28 -6.03 5.90 5.67
C VAL A 28 -6.41 7.07 4.77
N THR A 29 -7.51 7.77 5.08
CA THR A 29 -8.10 8.77 4.18
C THR A 29 -8.15 10.18 4.76
N ASN A 30 -7.81 10.34 6.04
CA ASN A 30 -7.78 11.64 6.71
C ASN A 30 -6.77 11.66 7.86
N VAL A 31 -6.57 12.84 8.43
CA VAL A 31 -5.59 13.10 9.50
C VAL A 31 -5.93 12.37 10.79
N GLU A 32 -7.21 12.31 11.14
CA GLU A 32 -7.69 11.64 12.35
C GLU A 32 -7.39 10.14 12.28
N GLN A 33 -7.62 9.52 11.12
CA GLN A 33 -7.26 8.13 10.89
C GLN A 33 -5.75 7.89 10.94
N LEU A 34 -4.93 8.82 10.38
CA LEU A 34 -3.48 8.71 10.45
C LEU A 34 -2.98 8.72 11.90
N LYS A 35 -3.51 9.59 12.73
CA LYS A 35 -3.21 9.64 14.17
C LYS A 35 -3.66 8.36 14.87
N ALA A 36 -4.88 7.92 14.62
CA ALA A 36 -5.44 6.72 15.26
C ALA A 36 -4.65 5.44 14.93
N VAL A 37 -4.18 5.27 13.68
CA VAL A 37 -3.35 4.11 13.33
C VAL A 37 -1.93 4.21 13.89
N THR A 38 -1.38 5.41 14.04
CA THR A 38 -0.11 5.65 14.71
C THR A 38 -0.19 5.22 16.18
N GLU A 39 -1.22 5.65 16.88
CA GLU A 39 -1.50 5.27 18.27
C GLU A 39 -1.80 3.76 18.43
N ALA A 40 -2.35 3.14 17.39
CA ALA A 40 -2.61 1.70 17.38
C ALA A 40 -1.34 0.85 17.16
N GLY A 41 -0.19 1.47 16.89
CA GLY A 41 1.09 0.78 16.72
C GLY A 41 1.43 0.43 15.26
N ALA A 42 0.75 1.02 14.28
CA ALA A 42 1.18 0.93 12.89
C ALA A 42 2.53 1.64 12.71
N GLN A 43 3.39 1.08 11.86
CA GLN A 43 4.72 1.60 11.56
C GLN A 43 4.77 2.37 10.25
N PHE A 44 3.76 2.22 9.40
CA PHE A 44 3.54 3.01 8.18
C PHE A 44 2.05 3.04 7.82
N ALA A 45 1.66 4.00 7.02
CA ALA A 45 0.29 4.14 6.52
C ALA A 45 0.27 4.16 4.98
N ILE A 46 -0.79 3.64 4.41
CA ILE A 46 -1.06 3.69 2.96
C ILE A 46 -2.44 4.30 2.75
N SER A 47 -2.53 5.32 1.90
CA SER A 47 -3.80 5.91 1.50
C SER A 47 -4.17 5.55 0.05
N PRO A 48 -5.45 5.53 -0.30
CA PRO A 48 -5.90 5.28 -1.68
C PRO A 48 -5.65 6.47 -2.62
N GLY A 49 -5.50 7.66 -2.08
CA GLY A 49 -5.22 8.91 -2.77
C GLY A 49 -4.43 9.84 -1.86
N LEU A 50 -4.25 11.09 -2.23
CA LEU A 50 -3.60 12.09 -1.41
C LEU A 50 -4.42 13.39 -1.29
N THR A 51 -4.27 14.05 -0.16
CA THR A 51 -4.77 15.42 0.09
C THR A 51 -3.67 16.23 0.75
N GLU A 52 -3.67 17.54 0.58
CA GLU A 52 -2.67 18.40 1.21
C GLU A 52 -2.65 18.26 2.74
N SER A 53 -3.83 18.17 3.37
CA SER A 53 -3.93 18.00 4.83
C SER A 53 -3.28 16.70 5.30
N LEU A 54 -3.49 15.60 4.56
CA LEU A 54 -2.90 14.30 4.90
C LEU A 54 -1.38 14.30 4.66
N LEU A 55 -0.91 14.89 3.55
CA LEU A 55 0.51 15.06 3.26
C LEU A 55 1.21 15.88 4.33
N LYS A 56 0.61 17.02 4.72
CA LYS A 56 1.14 17.88 5.76
C LYS A 56 1.25 17.16 7.10
N ALA A 57 0.20 16.49 7.54
CA ALA A 57 0.21 15.74 8.79
C ALA A 57 1.27 14.62 8.80
N ALA A 58 1.47 13.94 7.67
CA ALA A 58 2.46 12.88 7.55
C ALA A 58 3.91 13.37 7.53
N THR A 59 4.16 14.61 7.09
CA THR A 59 5.52 15.14 6.92
C THR A 59 5.92 16.14 8.01
N GLU A 60 4.98 16.84 8.63
CA GLU A 60 5.25 17.89 9.60
C GLU A 60 4.91 17.49 11.04
N ASP A 61 3.87 16.68 11.25
CA ASP A 61 3.34 16.36 12.59
C ASP A 61 4.04 15.19 13.29
N GLY A 62 5.12 14.63 12.71
CA GLY A 62 5.89 13.54 13.30
C GLY A 62 5.12 12.23 13.47
N THR A 63 4.14 11.97 12.62
CA THR A 63 3.41 10.72 12.54
C THR A 63 4.25 9.63 11.83
N ILE A 64 3.66 8.46 11.61
CA ILE A 64 4.31 7.38 10.84
C ILE A 64 4.43 7.75 9.35
N PRO A 65 5.41 7.17 8.61
CA PRO A 65 5.54 7.36 7.17
C PRO A 65 4.25 7.06 6.42
N LEU A 66 3.91 7.91 5.45
CA LEU A 66 2.76 7.73 4.56
C LEU A 66 3.23 7.37 3.15
N ILE A 67 2.62 6.35 2.56
CA ILE A 67 2.72 6.02 1.13
C ILE A 67 1.38 6.40 0.48
N PRO A 68 1.24 7.61 -0.07
CA PRO A 68 -0.03 8.08 -0.62
C PRO A 68 -0.32 7.47 -1.99
N GLY A 69 -1.60 7.29 -2.28
CA GLY A 69 -2.07 6.86 -3.59
C GLY A 69 -2.05 8.00 -4.60
N ILE A 70 -1.71 7.66 -5.84
CA ILE A 70 -1.79 8.55 -7.00
C ILE A 70 -2.39 7.80 -8.20
N SER A 71 -3.06 8.53 -9.06
CA SER A 71 -3.56 8.07 -10.36
C SER A 71 -3.02 8.94 -11.50
N THR A 72 -2.54 10.14 -11.20
CA THR A 72 -2.12 11.15 -12.15
C THR A 72 -0.73 11.70 -11.84
N VAL A 73 -0.10 12.27 -12.86
CA VAL A 73 1.19 12.97 -12.72
C VAL A 73 1.08 14.21 -11.83
N SER A 74 -0.08 14.91 -11.86
CA SER A 74 -0.29 16.08 -11.00
C SER A 74 -0.30 15.72 -9.51
N GLU A 75 -0.94 14.62 -9.16
CA GLU A 75 -0.91 14.10 -7.78
C GLU A 75 0.50 13.67 -7.37
N LEU A 76 1.23 12.99 -8.26
CA LEU A 76 2.63 12.65 -8.04
C LEU A 76 3.47 13.89 -7.73
N MET A 77 3.37 14.93 -8.59
CA MET A 77 4.10 16.18 -8.40
C MET A 77 3.73 16.88 -7.10
N LEU A 78 2.46 16.84 -6.70
CA LEU A 78 2.03 17.39 -5.40
C LEU A 78 2.70 16.64 -4.23
N GLY A 79 2.68 15.31 -4.23
CA GLY A 79 3.36 14.52 -3.20
C GLY A 79 4.88 14.77 -3.15
N MET A 80 5.52 14.97 -4.31
CA MET A 80 6.95 15.32 -4.39
C MET A 80 7.26 16.68 -3.73
N GLN A 81 6.35 17.66 -3.77
CA GLN A 81 6.53 18.95 -3.09
C GLN A 81 6.62 18.78 -1.56
N TYR A 82 6.05 17.71 -1.02
CA TYR A 82 6.16 17.32 0.39
C TYR A 82 7.36 16.39 0.67
N GLY A 83 8.27 16.21 -0.30
CA GLY A 83 9.49 15.41 -0.16
C GLY A 83 9.30 13.91 -0.31
N LEU A 84 8.10 13.44 -0.68
CA LEU A 84 7.82 12.01 -0.84
C LEU A 84 8.46 11.45 -2.11
N LYS A 85 8.87 10.18 -2.03
CA LYS A 85 9.50 9.44 -3.13
C LYS A 85 8.85 8.09 -3.41
N GLU A 86 8.03 7.61 -2.48
CA GLU A 86 7.32 6.34 -2.56
C GLU A 86 5.82 6.62 -2.65
N PHE A 87 5.17 6.01 -3.65
CA PHE A 87 3.74 6.23 -3.93
C PHE A 87 3.04 4.91 -4.23
N LYS A 88 1.80 4.80 -3.77
CA LYS A 88 0.88 3.77 -4.26
C LYS A 88 0.32 4.21 -5.60
N PHE A 89 0.41 3.37 -6.62
CA PHE A 89 -0.31 3.58 -7.90
C PHE A 89 -1.64 2.84 -7.84
N PHE A 90 -2.75 3.58 -7.81
CA PHE A 90 -4.08 3.00 -7.55
C PHE A 90 -5.21 3.76 -8.25
N PRO A 91 -6.22 3.05 -8.75
CA PRO A 91 -6.26 1.59 -9.02
C PRO A 91 -5.43 1.21 -10.26
N ALA A 92 -4.44 0.35 -10.11
CA ALA A 92 -3.37 0.15 -11.10
C ALA A 92 -3.90 -0.31 -12.47
N GLU A 93 -4.65 -1.42 -12.53
CA GLU A 93 -5.16 -1.94 -13.82
C GLU A 93 -6.16 -1.00 -14.47
N ALA A 94 -7.08 -0.40 -13.69
CA ALA A 94 -8.07 0.53 -14.21
C ALA A 94 -7.44 1.83 -14.75
N ASN A 95 -6.27 2.21 -14.24
CA ASN A 95 -5.51 3.39 -14.68
C ASN A 95 -4.51 3.08 -15.82
N GLY A 96 -4.65 1.96 -16.50
CA GLY A 96 -3.86 1.59 -17.68
C GLY A 96 -2.68 0.67 -17.42
N GLY A 97 -2.58 0.12 -16.20
CA GLY A 97 -1.68 -0.98 -15.87
C GLY A 97 -0.20 -0.65 -16.00
N VAL A 98 0.59 -1.66 -16.33
CA VAL A 98 2.04 -1.59 -16.50
C VAL A 98 2.45 -0.48 -17.49
N LYS A 99 1.72 -0.32 -18.60
CA LYS A 99 2.05 0.67 -19.63
C LYS A 99 1.91 2.10 -19.11
N ALA A 100 0.82 2.39 -18.39
CA ALA A 100 0.61 3.71 -17.81
C ALA A 100 1.65 4.02 -16.73
N LEU A 101 1.93 3.06 -15.84
CA LEU A 101 2.94 3.23 -14.80
C LEU A 101 4.34 3.47 -15.40
N GLN A 102 4.70 2.76 -16.46
CA GLN A 102 5.96 2.93 -17.18
C GLN A 102 6.08 4.34 -17.78
N ALA A 103 5.00 4.84 -18.39
CA ALA A 103 4.95 6.18 -18.95
C ALA A 103 5.05 7.27 -17.87
N ILE A 104 4.37 7.09 -16.74
CA ILE A 104 4.45 8.00 -15.58
C ILE A 104 5.87 7.99 -15.00
N ALA A 105 6.48 6.82 -14.81
CA ALA A 105 7.80 6.69 -14.21
C ALA A 105 8.92 7.29 -15.06
N GLY A 106 8.74 7.41 -16.38
CA GLY A 106 9.75 7.89 -17.31
C GLY A 106 10.40 9.22 -16.91
N PRO A 107 9.63 10.29 -16.63
CA PRO A 107 10.17 11.58 -16.18
C PRO A 107 10.70 11.58 -14.73
N PHE A 108 10.39 10.57 -13.93
CA PHE A 108 10.59 10.55 -12.47
C PHE A 108 11.45 9.37 -12.01
N GLY A 109 12.63 9.20 -12.59
CA GLY A 109 13.49 8.02 -12.36
C GLY A 109 13.91 7.73 -10.93
N HIS A 110 13.75 8.70 -10.02
CA HIS A 110 14.03 8.56 -8.58
C HIS A 110 12.80 8.18 -7.74
N ILE A 111 11.62 8.16 -8.35
CA ILE A 111 10.36 7.80 -7.67
C ILE A 111 10.15 6.28 -7.72
N ARG A 112 9.54 5.75 -6.69
CA ARG A 112 9.22 4.33 -6.55
C ARG A 112 7.73 4.14 -6.29
N PHE A 113 7.20 3.04 -6.81
CA PHE A 113 5.77 2.75 -6.79
C PHE A 113 5.45 1.40 -6.13
N CYS A 114 4.27 1.38 -5.50
CA CYS A 114 3.57 0.18 -5.05
C CYS A 114 2.22 0.08 -5.82
N PRO A 115 2.18 -0.53 -7.01
CA PRO A 115 0.94 -0.73 -7.73
C PRO A 115 -0.02 -1.61 -6.94
N THR A 116 -1.31 -1.21 -6.95
CA THR A 116 -2.38 -1.90 -6.23
C THR A 116 -3.69 -1.76 -7.00
N GLY A 117 -4.53 -2.78 -7.00
CA GLY A 117 -5.83 -2.78 -7.68
C GLY A 117 -5.79 -3.49 -9.03
N GLY A 118 -6.46 -4.65 -9.09
CA GLY A 118 -6.46 -5.55 -10.24
C GLY A 118 -5.20 -6.40 -10.38
N ILE A 119 -4.29 -6.35 -9.41
CA ILE A 119 -3.09 -7.19 -9.39
C ILE A 119 -3.47 -8.61 -8.99
N SER A 120 -2.91 -9.59 -9.70
CA SER A 120 -3.22 -11.01 -9.58
C SER A 120 -1.98 -11.87 -9.87
N PRO A 121 -2.03 -13.20 -9.66
CA PRO A 121 -0.94 -14.10 -10.06
C PRO A 121 -0.57 -14.04 -11.55
N ALA A 122 -1.51 -13.60 -12.40
CA ALA A 122 -1.31 -13.52 -13.84
C ALA A 122 -0.47 -12.32 -14.29
N ASN A 123 -0.46 -11.21 -13.51
CA ASN A 123 0.16 -9.95 -13.95
C ASN A 123 1.18 -9.34 -12.97
N TYR A 124 1.26 -9.82 -11.73
CA TYR A 124 2.12 -9.16 -10.72
C TYR A 124 3.61 -9.13 -11.09
N ARG A 125 4.09 -10.15 -11.83
CA ARG A 125 5.49 -10.21 -12.29
C ARG A 125 5.82 -9.12 -13.30
N ASP A 126 4.86 -8.76 -14.16
CA ASP A 126 5.05 -7.68 -15.15
C ASP A 126 5.25 -6.33 -14.45
N TYR A 127 4.55 -6.11 -13.33
CA TYR A 127 4.77 -4.94 -12.49
C TYR A 127 6.13 -4.98 -11.78
N LEU A 128 6.50 -6.11 -11.19
CA LEU A 128 7.78 -6.26 -10.49
C LEU A 128 8.99 -6.18 -11.41
N ALA A 129 8.82 -6.45 -12.71
CA ALA A 129 9.87 -6.27 -13.71
C ALA A 129 10.23 -4.79 -13.99
N LEU A 130 9.40 -3.84 -13.55
CA LEU A 130 9.70 -2.41 -13.68
C LEU A 130 10.66 -1.95 -12.58
N ASN A 131 11.77 -1.35 -12.95
CA ASN A 131 12.76 -0.80 -12.00
C ASN A 131 12.18 0.26 -11.05
N SER A 132 11.05 0.89 -11.42
CA SER A 132 10.34 1.87 -10.59
C SER A 132 9.42 1.25 -9.55
N VAL A 133 9.23 -0.08 -9.55
CA VAL A 133 8.34 -0.78 -8.62
C VAL A 133 9.15 -1.41 -7.50
N LEU A 134 8.80 -1.07 -6.25
CA LEU A 134 9.39 -1.65 -5.04
C LEU A 134 8.70 -2.93 -4.61
N CYS A 135 7.38 -2.92 -4.68
CA CYS A 135 6.50 -4.00 -4.22
C CYS A 135 5.15 -3.85 -4.89
N ILE A 136 4.28 -4.83 -4.70
CA ILE A 136 2.90 -4.79 -5.19
C ILE A 136 1.92 -5.07 -4.06
N GLY A 137 0.69 -4.57 -4.21
CA GLY A 137 -0.43 -4.92 -3.33
C GLY A 137 -1.50 -5.70 -4.08
N GLY A 138 -1.86 -6.86 -3.56
CA GLY A 138 -2.86 -7.71 -4.17
C GLY A 138 -3.78 -8.39 -3.16
N SER A 139 -5.07 -8.41 -3.45
CA SER A 139 -6.08 -9.02 -2.58
C SER A 139 -6.16 -10.55 -2.70
N TRP A 140 -5.58 -11.13 -3.75
CA TRP A 140 -5.61 -12.59 -3.95
C TRP A 140 -4.88 -13.37 -2.86
N LEU A 141 -3.97 -12.73 -2.13
CA LEU A 141 -3.21 -13.32 -1.02
C LEU A 141 -4.09 -13.69 0.16
N VAL A 142 -5.22 -12.99 0.32
CA VAL A 142 -6.15 -13.17 1.44
C VAL A 142 -7.57 -13.26 0.87
N PRO A 143 -7.94 -14.37 0.22
CA PRO A 143 -9.25 -14.56 -0.37
C PRO A 143 -10.32 -14.66 0.72
N ALA A 144 -11.49 -14.06 0.47
CA ALA A 144 -12.57 -13.95 1.45
C ALA A 144 -13.07 -15.33 1.92
N ASP A 145 -13.19 -16.28 1.02
CA ASP A 145 -13.60 -17.64 1.32
C ASP A 145 -12.63 -18.39 2.27
N ALA A 146 -11.32 -18.12 2.16
CA ALA A 146 -10.34 -18.67 3.08
C ALA A 146 -10.45 -18.04 4.47
N LEU A 147 -10.71 -16.72 4.55
CA LEU A 147 -10.96 -16.04 5.84
C LEU A 147 -12.22 -16.57 6.52
N GLU A 148 -13.31 -16.70 5.79
CA GLU A 148 -14.59 -17.21 6.30
C GLU A 148 -14.47 -18.65 6.79
N ALA A 149 -13.66 -19.48 6.12
CA ALA A 149 -13.39 -20.85 6.50
C ALA A 149 -12.33 -21.01 7.59
N GLY A 150 -11.61 -19.93 7.97
CA GLY A 150 -10.45 -20.01 8.87
C GLY A 150 -9.25 -20.76 8.27
N ASP A 151 -9.16 -20.84 6.94
CA ASP A 151 -8.11 -21.55 6.21
C ASP A 151 -6.84 -20.65 6.08
N TYR A 152 -6.16 -20.48 7.19
CA TYR A 152 -4.93 -19.67 7.26
C TYR A 152 -3.74 -20.36 6.59
N ASP A 153 -3.74 -21.68 6.45
CA ASP A 153 -2.70 -22.43 5.75
C ASP A 153 -2.72 -22.10 4.26
N ARG A 154 -3.90 -21.96 3.69
CA ARG A 154 -4.06 -21.49 2.28
C ARG A 154 -3.53 -20.07 2.12
N ILE A 155 -3.83 -19.15 3.03
CA ILE A 155 -3.31 -17.77 3.00
C ILE A 155 -1.78 -17.78 3.08
N THR A 156 -1.20 -18.56 3.97
CA THR A 156 0.25 -18.73 4.10
C THR A 156 0.87 -19.28 2.82
N THR A 157 0.23 -20.25 2.18
CA THR A 157 0.68 -20.83 0.92
C THR A 157 0.67 -19.81 -0.22
N LEU A 158 -0.43 -19.06 -0.38
CA LEU A 158 -0.54 -18.00 -1.39
C LEU A 158 0.53 -16.92 -1.21
N ALA A 159 0.79 -16.50 0.03
CA ALA A 159 1.83 -15.52 0.33
C ALA A 159 3.23 -16.05 -0.01
N ARG A 160 3.53 -17.32 0.32
CA ARG A 160 4.80 -17.97 -0.02
C ARG A 160 5.01 -18.07 -1.52
N GLU A 161 4.01 -18.55 -2.27
CA GLU A 161 4.06 -18.64 -3.71
C GLU A 161 4.28 -17.30 -4.39
N ALA A 162 3.64 -16.23 -3.88
CA ALA A 162 3.84 -14.89 -4.39
C ALA A 162 5.27 -14.39 -4.19
N VAL A 163 5.86 -14.64 -3.02
CA VAL A 163 7.27 -14.26 -2.71
C VAL A 163 8.26 -15.08 -3.54
N GLU A 164 8.04 -16.38 -3.67
CA GLU A 164 8.90 -17.25 -4.49
C GLU A 164 8.84 -16.90 -5.97
N GLY A 165 7.64 -16.58 -6.46
CA GLY A 165 7.44 -16.18 -7.84
C GLY A 165 7.88 -14.76 -8.19
N ALA A 166 8.27 -13.96 -7.20
CA ALA A 166 8.80 -12.61 -7.38
C ALA A 166 10.34 -12.56 -7.53
N LYS A 167 11.00 -13.69 -7.33
CA LYS A 167 12.46 -13.87 -7.53
C LYS A 167 12.77 -14.15 -8.99
#